data_3c2fc35d87a6ba82acd786311eb4706b
#
_entry.id   3c2fc35d87a6ba82acd786311eb4706b
#
_cell.length_a   1.000
_cell.length_b   1.000
_cell.length_c   1.000
_cell.angle_alpha   90.00
_cell.angle_beta   90.00
_cell.angle_gamma   90.00
#
_symmetry.space_group_name_H-M   'P 1'
#
loop_
_entity.id
_entity.type
_entity.pdbx_description
1 polymer ?
#
loop_
_entity_poly.entity_id
_entity_poly.type
_entity_poly.pdbx_seq_one_letter_code
_entity_poly.pdbx_strand_id
1 'polypeptide(L)' 'MADLSQVLQQTMRLRHVTAGGLAEVTGIRTPRIRAFAEDGAGGPVRPTEQELTELAAALGLPLPDVLEAAGVPAVAPA' A
#
# COMPACT_ATOMS: atom_id res chain seq x y z
N MET A 1 3.81 -3.92 15.48
CA MET A 1 4.03 -3.07 14.31
C MET A 1 2.98 -3.38 13.24
N ALA A 2 2.45 -2.36 12.64
CA ALA A 2 1.45 -2.54 11.59
C ALA A 2 2.11 -2.98 10.30
N ASP A 3 1.57 -4.03 9.67
CA ASP A 3 2.05 -4.43 8.36
C ASP A 3 1.26 -3.67 7.28
N LEU A 4 1.59 -3.94 6.01
CA LEU A 4 0.96 -3.23 4.91
C LEU A 4 -0.55 -3.43 4.88
N SER A 5 -1.04 -4.63 5.19
CA SER A 5 -2.48 -4.88 5.19
C SER A 5 -3.19 -4.01 6.21
N GLN A 6 -2.63 -3.89 7.41
CA GLN A 6 -3.21 -3.05 8.46
C GLN A 6 -3.16 -1.58 8.09
N VAL A 7 -2.04 -1.12 7.55
CA VAL A 7 -1.89 0.27 7.13
C VAL A 7 -2.92 0.62 6.06
N LEU A 8 -3.07 -0.25 5.05
CA LEU A 8 -4.02 -0.02 3.98
C LEU A 8 -5.46 -0.01 4.49
N GLN A 9 -5.84 -1.03 5.26
CA GLN A 9 -7.21 -1.12 5.76
C GLN A 9 -7.56 0.05 6.66
N GLN A 10 -6.67 0.40 7.56
CA GLN A 10 -6.91 1.50 8.48
C GLN A 10 -7.02 2.83 7.75
N THR A 11 -6.10 3.10 6.83
CA THR A 11 -6.09 4.37 6.11
C THR A 11 -7.29 4.47 5.16
N MET A 12 -7.62 3.38 4.48
CA MET A 12 -8.78 3.36 3.60
C MET A 12 -10.06 3.64 4.38
N ARG A 13 -10.17 3.07 5.59
CA ARG A 13 -11.34 3.30 6.44
C ARG A 13 -11.40 4.75 6.90
N LEU A 14 -10.26 5.29 7.35
CA LEU A 14 -10.21 6.66 7.84
C LEU A 14 -10.54 7.67 6.75
N ARG A 15 -10.14 7.40 5.52
CA ARG A 15 -10.34 8.31 4.41
C ARG A 15 -11.57 7.98 3.57
N HIS A 16 -12.31 6.94 3.96
CA HIS A 16 -13.49 6.49 3.22
C HIS A 16 -13.18 6.19 1.75
N VAL A 17 -12.07 5.51 1.52
CA VAL A 17 -11.61 5.15 0.19
C VAL A 17 -11.80 3.65 -0.01
N THR A 18 -12.31 3.28 -1.19
CA THR A 18 -12.48 1.87 -1.55
C THR A 18 -11.31 1.39 -2.38
N ALA A 19 -11.18 0.06 -2.50
CA ALA A 19 -10.16 -0.52 -3.38
C ALA A 19 -10.37 -0.08 -4.83
N GLY A 20 -11.63 -0.01 -5.27
CA GLY A 20 -11.93 0.47 -6.61
C GLY A 20 -11.52 1.93 -6.81
N GLY A 21 -11.76 2.77 -5.80
CA GLY A 21 -11.34 4.16 -5.85
C GLY A 21 -9.84 4.31 -5.92
N LEU A 22 -9.11 3.51 -5.14
CA LEU A 22 -7.65 3.49 -5.22
C LEU A 22 -7.16 3.03 -6.59
N ALA A 23 -7.82 2.03 -7.16
CA ALA A 23 -7.44 1.53 -8.48
C ALA A 23 -7.53 2.63 -9.53
N GLU A 24 -8.56 3.46 -9.47
CA GLU A 24 -8.72 4.56 -10.41
C GLU A 24 -7.61 5.60 -10.28
N VAL A 25 -7.23 5.90 -9.05
CA VAL A 25 -6.23 6.95 -8.79
C VAL A 25 -4.82 6.46 -9.08
N THR A 26 -4.54 5.20 -8.77
CA THR A 26 -3.18 4.66 -8.86
C THR A 26 -2.88 3.94 -10.16
N GLY A 27 -3.92 3.49 -10.86
CA GLY A 27 -3.73 2.62 -12.01
C GLY A 27 -3.45 1.18 -11.65
N ILE A 28 -3.43 0.85 -10.37
CA ILE A 28 -3.25 -0.52 -9.91
C ILE A 28 -4.60 -1.23 -9.99
N ARG A 29 -4.61 -2.48 -10.44
CA ARG A 29 -5.86 -3.22 -10.58
C ARG A 29 -6.48 -3.50 -9.21
N THR A 30 -7.80 -3.40 -9.14
CA THR A 30 -8.54 -3.62 -7.90
C THR A 30 -8.20 -4.94 -7.22
N PRO A 31 -8.11 -6.09 -7.93
CA PRO A 31 -7.75 -7.35 -7.25
C PRO A 31 -6.38 -7.30 -6.58
N ARG A 32 -5.44 -6.59 -7.16
CA ARG A 32 -4.12 -6.45 -6.55
C ARG A 32 -4.20 -5.63 -5.27
N ILE A 33 -4.95 -4.52 -5.30
CA ILE A 33 -5.12 -3.69 -4.11
C ILE A 33 -5.81 -4.49 -3.00
N ARG A 34 -6.81 -5.27 -3.34
CA ARG A 34 -7.47 -6.14 -2.36
C ARG A 34 -6.51 -7.16 -1.77
N ALA A 35 -5.65 -7.74 -2.60
CA ALA A 35 -4.66 -8.70 -2.12
C ALA A 35 -3.69 -8.03 -1.14
N PHE A 36 -3.26 -6.82 -1.44
CA PHE A 36 -2.37 -6.07 -0.53
C PHE A 36 -3.08 -5.75 0.79
N ALA A 37 -4.35 -5.40 0.73
CA ALA A 37 -5.10 -5.07 1.93
C ALA A 37 -5.41 -6.29 2.79
N GLU A 38 -5.55 -7.46 2.17
CA GLU A 38 -5.86 -8.69 2.90
C GLU A 38 -4.60 -9.39 3.40
N ASP A 39 -3.59 -9.51 2.54
CA ASP A 39 -2.42 -10.32 2.82
C ASP A 39 -1.16 -9.49 3.09
N GLY A 40 -1.21 -8.20 2.85
CA GLY A 40 -0.04 -7.37 2.97
C GLY A 40 0.99 -7.67 1.90
N ALA A 41 2.24 -7.38 2.20
CA ALA A 41 3.34 -7.60 1.25
C ALA A 41 3.82 -9.04 1.26
N GLY A 42 3.44 -9.82 2.26
CA GLY A 42 3.88 -11.22 2.40
C GLY A 42 3.01 -12.23 1.70
N GLY A 43 1.92 -11.80 1.04
CA GLY A 43 1.02 -12.71 0.35
C GLY A 43 1.53 -13.14 -1.01
N PRO A 44 0.71 -13.90 -1.76
CA PRO A 44 1.11 -14.37 -3.09
C PRO A 44 1.27 -13.25 -4.11
N VAL A 45 0.60 -12.12 -3.89
CA VAL A 45 0.74 -10.95 -4.75
C VAL A 45 1.59 -9.93 -4.01
N ARG A 46 2.76 -9.64 -4.53
CA ARG A 46 3.67 -8.71 -3.89
C ARG A 46 3.63 -7.36 -4.56
N PRO A 47 3.55 -6.27 -3.78
CA PRO A 47 3.59 -4.94 -4.37
C PRO A 47 4.99 -4.60 -4.87
N THR A 48 5.06 -3.88 -5.98
CA THR A 48 6.33 -3.32 -6.45
C THR A 48 6.57 -2.00 -5.72
N GLU A 49 7.82 -1.52 -5.77
CA GLU A 49 8.13 -0.22 -5.19
C GLU A 49 7.30 0.90 -5.81
N GLN A 50 7.07 0.81 -7.12
CA GLN A 50 6.25 1.79 -7.80
C GLN A 50 4.82 1.76 -7.29
N GLU A 51 4.26 0.56 -7.08
CA GLU A 51 2.92 0.44 -6.53
C GLU A 51 2.85 1.02 -5.12
N LEU A 52 3.85 0.77 -4.31
CA LEU A 52 3.91 1.33 -2.96
C LEU A 52 3.98 2.85 -3.00
N THR A 53 4.75 3.41 -3.93
CA THR A 53 4.84 4.86 -4.11
C THR A 53 3.48 5.44 -4.51
N GLU A 54 2.80 4.78 -5.44
CA GLU A 54 1.48 5.21 -5.88
C GLU A 54 0.46 5.16 -4.75
N LEU A 55 0.47 4.08 -3.97
CA LEU A 55 -0.44 3.94 -2.83
C LEU A 55 -0.17 5.01 -1.77
N ALA A 56 1.10 5.26 -1.47
CA ALA A 56 1.46 6.27 -0.50
C ALA A 56 0.95 7.65 -0.93
N ALA A 57 1.16 7.99 -2.19
CA ALA A 57 0.72 9.28 -2.71
C ALA A 57 -0.81 9.39 -2.68
N ALA A 58 -1.51 8.34 -3.09
CA ALA A 58 -2.97 8.35 -3.14
C ALA A 58 -3.59 8.43 -1.75
N LEU A 59 -2.96 7.82 -0.76
CA LEU A 59 -3.47 7.80 0.61
C LEU A 59 -2.90 8.93 1.47
N GLY A 60 -1.98 9.71 0.94
CA GLY A 60 -1.37 10.79 1.70
C GLY A 60 -0.47 10.30 2.81
N LEU A 61 0.12 9.13 2.65
CA LEU A 61 1.02 8.56 3.64
C LEU A 61 2.47 8.84 3.28
N PRO A 62 3.36 9.00 4.27
CA PRO A 62 4.78 9.11 3.99
C PRO A 62 5.28 7.81 3.35
N LEU A 63 6.00 7.94 2.24
CA LEU A 63 6.51 6.76 1.54
C LEU A 63 7.39 5.87 2.42
N PRO A 64 8.29 6.41 3.26
CA PRO A 64 9.09 5.55 4.13
C PRO A 64 8.26 4.66 5.04
N ASP A 65 7.12 5.17 5.53
CA ASP A 65 6.24 4.39 6.40
C ASP A 65 5.59 3.25 5.63
N VAL A 66 5.20 3.50 4.39
CA VAL A 66 4.60 2.47 3.55
C VAL A 66 5.62 1.39 3.19
N LEU A 67 6.84 1.81 2.86
CA LEU A 67 7.91 0.86 2.56
C LEU A 67 8.24 0.00 3.77
N GLU A 68 8.32 0.61 4.93
CA GLU A 68 8.59 -0.12 6.17
C GLU A 68 7.49 -1.13 6.46
N ALA A 69 6.23 -0.73 6.31
CA ALA A 69 5.10 -1.62 6.52
C ALA A 69 5.11 -2.79 5.54
N ALA A 70 5.62 -2.58 4.34
CA ALA A 70 5.73 -3.62 3.33
C ALA A 70 6.97 -4.50 3.50
N GLY A 71 7.80 -4.20 4.51
CA GLY A 71 9.02 -4.96 4.72
C GLY A 71 10.15 -4.60 3.77
N VAL A 72 10.02 -3.49 3.05
CA VAL A 72 11.07 -3.00 2.16
C VAL A 72 11.94 -2.04 2.93
N PRO A 73 13.25 -2.23 2.97
CA PRO A 73 14.11 -1.29 3.67
C PRO A 73 13.99 0.11 3.06
N ALA A 74 13.62 1.07 3.87
CA ALA A 74 13.53 2.45 3.44
C ALA A 74 14.89 3.11 3.49
N VAL A 75 15.91 2.37 3.13
CA VAL A 75 17.27 2.86 3.20
C VAL A 75 17.61 3.57 1.92
N ALA A 76 17.97 4.81 2.05
CA ALA A 76 18.59 5.50 0.94
C ALA A 76 20.03 5.00 0.86
N PRO A 77 20.38 4.30 -0.17
CA PRO A 77 21.79 3.95 -0.35
C PRO A 77 22.57 5.24 -0.50
N ALA A 78 23.59 5.29 0.23
CA ALA A 78 24.46 6.45 0.17
C ALA A 78 25.12 6.55 -1.19
#